data_829da049c43584e24b6b28674a53b8ec
#
_entry.id   829da049c43584e24b6b28674a53b8ec
#
_cell.length_a   1.000
_cell.length_b   1.000
_cell.length_c   1.000
_cell.angle_alpha   90.00
_cell.angle_beta   90.00
_cell.angle_gamma   90.00
#
_symmetry.space_group_name_H-M   'P 1'
#
loop_
_entity.id
_entity.type
_entity.pdbx_description
1 polymer ?
#
loop_
_entity_poly.entity_id
_entity_poly.type
_entity_poly.pdbx_seq_one_letter_code
_entity_poly.pdbx_strand_id
1 'polypeptide(L)'
;MEELIEQLKVILGTNFALYLKSHNYHWNIEGPNFPQYHDFLNTFYTQVFAQIDPIAEHIRYLDSYAPGSMERFLELADIEEAVDIIPTAMEMMTQLKLDNDRYIIHLRAGIVAAEQANEPAVSNFLQELLGAHQKKSWMLRSIIK
;
A
#
# COMPACT_ATOMS: atom_id res chain seq x y z
N MET A 1 14.85 17.37 -2.08
CA MET A 1 14.02 17.33 -0.84
C MET A 1 12.54 17.43 -1.14
N GLU A 2 12.12 18.40 -1.93
CA GLU A 2 10.71 18.55 -2.30
C GLU A 2 10.15 17.32 -3.03
N GLU A 3 10.90 16.79 -3.98
CA GLU A 3 10.52 15.56 -4.71
C GLU A 3 10.32 14.37 -3.77
N LEU A 4 11.20 14.20 -2.79
CA LEU A 4 11.07 13.13 -1.79
C LEU A 4 9.79 13.30 -0.96
N ILE A 5 9.52 14.52 -0.49
CA ILE A 5 8.33 14.81 0.31
C ILE A 5 7.06 14.51 -0.48
N GLU A 6 6.98 14.97 -1.73
CA GLU A 6 5.81 14.71 -2.57
C GLU A 6 5.65 13.20 -2.86
N GLN A 7 6.75 12.49 -3.08
CA GLN A 7 6.70 11.04 -3.27
C GLN A 7 6.21 10.32 -2.01
N LEU A 8 6.65 10.74 -0.83
CA LEU A 8 6.17 10.16 0.43
C LEU A 8 4.67 10.40 0.64
N LYS A 9 4.16 11.57 0.22
CA LYS A 9 2.72 11.85 0.28
C LYS A 9 1.93 10.92 -0.65
N VAL A 10 2.45 10.65 -1.86
CA VAL A 10 1.84 9.68 -2.79
C VAL A 10 1.87 8.28 -2.19
N ILE A 11 2.98 7.89 -1.58
CA ILE A 11 3.11 6.60 -0.89
C ILE A 11 2.09 6.51 0.25
N LEU A 12 1.92 7.55 1.05
CA LEU A 12 0.94 7.57 2.14
C LEU A 12 -0.49 7.40 1.62
N GLY A 13 -0.89 8.18 0.62
CA GLY A 13 -2.22 8.09 0.03
C GLY A 13 -2.49 6.73 -0.61
N THR A 14 -1.52 6.21 -1.36
CA THR A 14 -1.61 4.89 -2.00
C THR A 14 -1.67 3.78 -0.96
N ASN A 15 -0.88 3.88 0.10
CA ASN A 15 -0.92 2.93 1.22
C ASN A 15 -2.29 2.91 1.89
N PHE A 16 -2.89 4.06 2.13
CA PHE A 16 -4.22 4.14 2.73
C PHE A 16 -5.28 3.51 1.83
N ALA A 17 -5.23 3.80 0.53
CA ALA A 17 -6.17 3.21 -0.44
C ALA A 17 -5.99 1.69 -0.54
N LEU A 18 -4.76 1.20 -0.53
CA LEU A 18 -4.45 -0.24 -0.53
C LEU A 18 -4.97 -0.91 0.76
N TYR A 19 -4.76 -0.25 1.90
CA TYR A 19 -5.30 -0.71 3.16
C TYR A 19 -6.82 -0.87 3.09
N LEU A 20 -7.54 0.19 2.75
CA LEU A 20 -9.00 0.18 2.75
C LEU A 20 -9.56 -0.86 1.75
N LYS A 21 -8.97 -0.96 0.57
CA LYS A 21 -9.38 -1.93 -0.45
C LYS A 21 -9.19 -3.37 0.02
N SER A 22 -8.06 -3.68 0.65
CA SER A 22 -7.80 -5.01 1.20
C SER A 22 -8.71 -5.34 2.37
N HIS A 23 -9.07 -4.36 3.19
CA HIS A 23 -10.03 -4.53 4.29
C HIS A 23 -11.46 -4.75 3.75
N ASN A 24 -11.84 -3.98 2.71
CA ASN A 24 -13.10 -4.20 1.98
C ASN A 24 -13.17 -5.65 1.45
N TYR A 25 -12.11 -6.13 0.82
CA TYR A 25 -12.06 -7.50 0.31
C TYR A 25 -12.13 -8.54 1.44
N HIS A 26 -11.49 -8.28 2.58
CA HIS A 26 -11.59 -9.12 3.76
C HIS A 26 -13.04 -9.28 4.23
N TRP A 27 -13.81 -8.19 4.23
CA TRP A 27 -15.21 -8.22 4.64
C TRP A 27 -16.10 -8.95 3.63
N ASN A 28 -15.86 -8.75 2.35
CA ASN A 28 -16.83 -9.09 1.30
C ASN A 28 -16.47 -10.33 0.48
N ILE A 29 -15.34 -10.97 0.75
CA ILE A 29 -14.95 -12.17 0.01
C ILE A 29 -15.88 -13.34 0.34
N GLU A 30 -16.18 -14.15 -0.68
CA GLU A 30 -17.05 -15.31 -0.58
C GLU A 30 -16.49 -16.45 -1.42
N GLY A 31 -16.92 -17.67 -1.14
CA GLY A 31 -16.62 -18.83 -1.96
C GLY A 31 -15.95 -19.98 -1.22
N PRO A 32 -15.58 -21.06 -1.93
CA PRO A 32 -15.11 -22.31 -1.32
C PRO A 32 -13.88 -22.18 -0.43
N ASN A 33 -13.01 -21.22 -0.70
CA ASN A 33 -11.79 -21.00 0.08
C ASN A 33 -11.90 -19.78 1.00
N PHE A 34 -13.13 -19.44 1.40
CA PHE A 34 -13.39 -18.26 2.22
C PHE A 34 -12.51 -18.17 3.47
N PRO A 35 -12.40 -19.19 4.34
CA PRO A 35 -11.62 -19.05 5.57
C PRO A 35 -10.16 -18.73 5.30
N GLN A 36 -9.54 -19.35 4.31
CA GLN A 36 -8.13 -19.14 3.96
C GLN A 36 -7.90 -17.74 3.40
N TYR A 37 -8.76 -17.28 2.51
CA TYR A 37 -8.63 -15.96 1.88
C TYR A 37 -8.99 -14.83 2.85
N HIS A 38 -10.02 -15.04 3.66
CA HIS A 38 -10.41 -14.09 4.71
C HIS A 38 -9.25 -13.87 5.71
N ASP A 39 -8.61 -14.95 6.12
CA ASP A 39 -7.47 -14.92 7.03
C ASP A 39 -6.23 -14.30 6.39
N PHE A 40 -5.93 -14.65 5.13
CA PHE A 40 -4.86 -14.02 4.35
C PHE A 40 -5.07 -12.51 4.26
N LEU A 41 -6.28 -12.08 3.93
CA LEU A 41 -6.63 -10.66 3.81
C LEU A 41 -6.57 -9.95 5.16
N ASN A 42 -6.90 -10.63 6.26
CA ASN A 42 -6.75 -10.07 7.60
C ASN A 42 -5.29 -9.71 7.91
N THR A 43 -4.38 -10.61 7.61
CA THR A 43 -2.94 -10.36 7.77
C THR A 43 -2.50 -9.22 6.85
N PHE A 44 -2.94 -9.24 5.60
CA PHE A 44 -2.58 -8.23 4.60
C PHE A 44 -2.98 -6.82 5.05
N TYR A 45 -4.29 -6.61 5.32
CA TYR A 45 -4.75 -5.25 5.66
C TYR A 45 -4.20 -4.76 6.99
N THR A 46 -4.01 -5.66 7.95
CA THR A 46 -3.47 -5.29 9.27
C THR A 46 -2.04 -4.77 9.13
N GLN A 47 -1.22 -5.42 8.32
CA GLN A 47 0.15 -4.99 8.07
C GLN A 47 0.21 -3.66 7.31
N VAL A 48 -0.63 -3.49 6.29
CA VAL A 48 -0.69 -2.25 5.50
C VAL A 48 -1.20 -1.09 6.34
N PHE A 49 -2.20 -1.33 7.20
CA PHE A 49 -2.68 -0.33 8.16
C PHE A 49 -1.57 0.12 9.09
N ALA A 50 -0.78 -0.81 9.61
CA ALA A 50 0.31 -0.49 10.52
C ALA A 50 1.42 0.37 9.87
N GLN A 51 1.49 0.43 8.55
CA GLN A 51 2.46 1.25 7.82
C GLN A 51 2.04 2.72 7.72
N ILE A 52 0.78 3.05 7.89
CA ILE A 52 0.26 4.42 7.72
C ILE A 52 0.98 5.39 8.65
N ASP A 53 1.02 5.11 9.93
CA ASP A 53 1.61 5.98 10.93
C ASP A 53 3.10 6.25 10.67
N PRO A 54 3.96 5.24 10.53
CA PRO A 54 5.37 5.51 10.26
C PRO A 54 5.64 6.24 8.93
N ILE A 55 4.84 6.01 7.88
CA ILE A 55 4.98 6.79 6.63
C ILE A 55 4.70 8.27 6.90
N ALA A 56 3.60 8.57 7.58
CA ALA A 56 3.23 9.95 7.94
C ALA A 56 4.30 10.61 8.80
N GLU A 57 4.86 9.88 9.77
CA GLU A 57 5.90 10.40 10.65
C GLU A 57 7.20 10.70 9.90
N HIS A 58 7.57 9.89 8.90
CA HIS A 58 8.75 10.20 8.06
C HIS A 58 8.57 11.50 7.26
N ILE A 59 7.35 11.84 6.86
CA ILE A 59 7.08 13.16 6.28
C ILE A 59 7.35 14.26 7.30
N ARG A 60 6.95 14.05 8.55
CA ARG A 60 7.21 14.99 9.65
C ARG A 60 8.69 15.13 9.98
N TYR A 61 9.46 14.06 9.85
CA TYR A 61 10.92 14.13 10.05
C TYR A 61 11.59 15.09 9.06
N LEU A 62 11.00 15.29 7.89
CA LEU A 62 11.50 16.19 6.86
C LEU A 62 10.91 17.61 6.98
N ASP A 63 10.31 17.93 8.11
CA ASP A 63 9.69 19.23 8.42
C ASP A 63 8.57 19.62 7.45
N SER A 64 7.81 18.64 6.98
CA SER A 64 6.62 18.85 6.15
C SER A 64 5.38 18.29 6.86
N TYR A 65 4.20 18.84 6.56
CA TYR A 65 2.96 18.31 7.10
C TYR A 65 2.51 17.07 6.35
N ALA A 66 2.07 16.06 7.10
CA ALA A 66 1.50 14.86 6.53
C ALA A 66 0.03 15.11 6.14
N PRO A 67 -0.41 14.73 4.92
CA PRO A 67 -1.83 14.76 4.58
C PRO A 67 -2.61 13.78 5.45
N GLY A 68 -3.84 14.11 5.81
CA GLY A 68 -4.62 13.30 6.74
C GLY A 68 -6.12 13.43 6.55
N SER A 69 -6.60 13.60 5.31
CA SER A 69 -8.03 13.60 4.99
C SER A 69 -8.32 12.59 3.87
N MET A 70 -9.55 12.08 3.84
CA MET A 70 -9.97 11.16 2.78
C MET A 70 -9.85 11.79 1.40
N GLU A 71 -10.24 13.06 1.28
CA GLU A 71 -10.15 13.81 0.03
C GLU A 71 -8.71 13.88 -0.49
N ARG A 72 -7.78 14.23 0.40
CA ARG A 72 -6.36 14.29 0.04
C ARG A 72 -5.77 12.93 -0.30
N PHE A 73 -6.14 11.90 0.45
CA PHE A 73 -5.68 10.54 0.14
C PHE A 73 -6.19 10.06 -1.21
N LEU A 74 -7.43 10.39 -1.55
CA LEU A 74 -7.99 10.05 -2.86
C LEU A 74 -7.23 10.73 -4.01
N GLU A 75 -6.89 12.01 -3.84
CA GLU A 75 -6.09 12.74 -4.84
C GLU A 75 -4.69 12.16 -5.02
N LEU A 76 -4.06 11.70 -3.93
CA LEU A 76 -2.67 11.23 -3.91
C LEU A 76 -2.54 9.76 -4.32
N ALA A 77 -3.56 8.94 -4.05
CA ALA A 77 -3.53 7.51 -4.29
C ALA A 77 -3.41 7.19 -5.78
N ASP A 78 -2.54 6.25 -6.12
CA ASP A 78 -2.37 5.77 -7.50
C ASP A 78 -2.90 4.33 -7.66
N ILE A 79 -3.99 4.04 -6.98
CA ILE A 79 -4.81 2.84 -7.20
C ILE A 79 -6.27 3.23 -7.12
N GLU A 80 -7.12 2.52 -7.87
CA GLU A 80 -8.55 2.80 -7.89
C GLU A 80 -9.28 2.11 -6.73
N GLU A 81 -10.28 2.78 -6.18
CA GLU A 81 -11.17 2.19 -5.18
C GLU A 81 -12.10 1.15 -5.80
N ALA A 82 -12.53 0.17 -5.00
CA ALA A 82 -13.58 -0.77 -5.35
C ALA A 82 -14.90 -0.23 -4.80
N VAL A 83 -15.71 0.43 -5.65
CA VAL A 83 -16.88 1.20 -5.19
C VAL A 83 -18.24 0.51 -5.33
N ASP A 84 -18.49 -0.25 -6.39
CA ASP A 84 -19.85 -0.66 -6.73
C ASP A 84 -20.10 -2.17 -6.70
N ILE A 85 -19.35 -2.95 -7.44
CA ILE A 85 -19.59 -4.38 -7.63
C ILE A 85 -18.62 -5.18 -6.77
N ILE A 86 -19.17 -6.19 -6.07
CA ILE A 86 -18.32 -7.12 -5.32
C ILE A 86 -17.69 -8.12 -6.30
N PRO A 87 -16.35 -8.11 -6.47
CA PRO A 87 -15.68 -9.05 -7.35
C PRO A 87 -15.73 -10.48 -6.79
N THR A 88 -15.45 -11.46 -7.65
CA THR A 88 -15.20 -12.84 -7.17
C THR A 88 -13.92 -12.89 -6.34
N ALA A 89 -13.76 -13.93 -5.54
CA ALA A 89 -12.55 -14.11 -4.73
C ALA A 89 -11.27 -14.04 -5.59
N MET A 90 -11.25 -14.71 -6.74
CA MET A 90 -10.08 -14.72 -7.62
C MET A 90 -9.84 -13.35 -8.29
N GLU A 91 -10.89 -12.64 -8.64
CA GLU A 91 -10.79 -11.26 -9.15
C GLU A 91 -10.23 -10.33 -8.08
N MET A 92 -10.64 -10.48 -6.82
CA MET A 92 -10.09 -9.71 -5.70
C MET A 92 -8.60 -9.93 -5.54
N MET A 93 -8.14 -11.18 -5.57
CA MET A 93 -6.72 -11.52 -5.42
C MET A 93 -5.90 -11.00 -6.60
N THR A 94 -6.42 -11.10 -7.82
CA THR A 94 -5.77 -10.58 -9.01
C THR A 94 -5.66 -9.07 -8.96
N GLN A 95 -6.72 -8.38 -8.60
CA GLN A 95 -6.72 -6.91 -8.49
C GLN A 95 -5.77 -6.44 -7.39
N LEU A 96 -5.80 -7.12 -6.25
CA LEU A 96 -4.92 -6.77 -5.13
C LEU A 96 -3.44 -6.94 -5.49
N LYS A 97 -3.12 -7.98 -6.29
CA LYS A 97 -1.76 -8.15 -6.81
C LYS A 97 -1.34 -6.98 -7.69
N LEU A 98 -2.20 -6.57 -8.62
CA LEU A 98 -1.92 -5.42 -9.50
C LEU A 98 -1.72 -4.14 -8.68
N ASP A 99 -2.57 -3.90 -7.70
CA ASP A 99 -2.49 -2.73 -6.83
C ASP A 99 -1.21 -2.74 -5.99
N ASN A 100 -0.86 -3.90 -5.45
CA ASN A 100 0.37 -4.05 -4.66
C ASN A 100 1.62 -3.84 -5.53
N ASP A 101 1.63 -4.34 -6.76
CA ASP A 101 2.73 -4.11 -7.70
C ASP A 101 2.85 -2.62 -8.06
N ARG A 102 1.73 -1.92 -8.20
CA ARG A 102 1.70 -0.47 -8.40
C ARG A 102 2.31 0.28 -7.22
N TYR A 103 1.94 -0.14 -6.01
CA TYR A 103 2.51 0.43 -4.79
C TYR A 103 4.02 0.22 -4.72
N ILE A 104 4.52 -0.95 -5.10
CA ILE A 104 5.95 -1.24 -5.16
C ILE A 104 6.70 -0.25 -6.07
N ILE A 105 6.11 0.14 -7.20
CA ILE A 105 6.69 1.13 -8.10
C ILE A 105 6.93 2.44 -7.33
N HIS A 106 5.96 2.88 -6.54
CA HIS A 106 6.07 4.10 -5.73
C HIS A 106 7.11 3.98 -4.62
N LEU A 107 7.22 2.81 -3.98
CA LEU A 107 8.26 2.57 -2.98
C LEU A 107 9.65 2.67 -3.60
N ARG A 108 9.86 2.08 -4.77
CA ARG A 108 11.14 2.18 -5.49
C ARG A 108 11.48 3.62 -5.87
N ALA A 109 10.49 4.37 -6.36
CA ALA A 109 10.68 5.79 -6.68
C ALA A 109 11.04 6.61 -5.43
N GLY A 110 10.40 6.29 -4.29
CA GLY A 110 10.71 6.94 -3.02
C GLY A 110 12.12 6.64 -2.53
N ILE A 111 12.59 5.41 -2.70
CA ILE A 111 13.98 5.04 -2.35
C ILE A 111 14.97 5.86 -3.16
N VAL A 112 14.77 5.96 -4.48
CA VAL A 112 15.63 6.76 -5.35
C VAL A 112 15.63 8.22 -4.92
N ALA A 113 14.45 8.80 -4.65
CA ALA A 113 14.33 10.19 -4.19
C ALA A 113 15.03 10.41 -2.84
N ALA A 114 14.93 9.46 -1.92
CA ALA A 114 15.60 9.53 -0.61
C ALA A 114 17.12 9.50 -0.76
N GLU A 115 17.64 8.65 -1.63
CA GLU A 115 19.08 8.58 -1.90
C GLU A 115 19.58 9.87 -2.54
N GLN A 116 18.86 10.43 -3.50
CA GLN A 116 19.19 11.70 -4.14
C GLN A 116 19.17 12.88 -3.17
N ALA A 117 18.26 12.84 -2.17
CA ALA A 117 18.16 13.84 -1.12
C ALA A 117 19.14 13.60 0.04
N ASN A 118 19.92 12.54 0.01
CA ASN A 118 20.83 12.13 1.07
C ASN A 118 20.12 11.91 2.41
N GLU A 119 18.98 11.21 2.34
CA GLU A 119 18.16 10.83 3.51
C GLU A 119 18.18 9.32 3.73
N PRO A 120 19.29 8.77 4.29
CA PRO A 120 19.46 7.32 4.40
C PRO A 120 18.45 6.65 5.33
N ALA A 121 17.96 7.33 6.36
CA ALA A 121 16.95 6.78 7.27
C ALA A 121 15.62 6.57 6.55
N VAL A 122 15.22 7.50 5.69
CA VAL A 122 14.03 7.37 4.87
C VAL A 122 14.20 6.26 3.84
N SER A 123 15.36 6.21 3.17
CA SER A 123 15.66 5.14 2.21
C SER A 123 15.60 3.77 2.89
N ASN A 124 16.18 3.61 4.05
CA ASN A 124 16.16 2.34 4.79
C ASN A 124 14.74 1.93 5.17
N PHE A 125 13.94 2.86 5.66
CA PHE A 125 12.54 2.62 5.98
C PHE A 125 11.75 2.14 4.76
N LEU A 126 11.90 2.82 3.62
CA LEU A 126 11.21 2.44 2.39
C LEU A 126 11.69 1.09 1.84
N GLN A 127 12.95 0.74 2.03
CA GLN A 127 13.49 -0.58 1.67
C GLN A 127 12.83 -1.70 2.49
N GLU A 128 12.57 -1.47 3.77
CA GLU A 128 11.84 -2.43 4.60
C GLU A 128 10.40 -2.62 4.11
N LEU A 129 9.72 -1.52 3.78
CA LEU A 129 8.38 -1.60 3.18
C LEU A 129 8.42 -2.36 1.84
N LEU A 130 9.40 -2.07 1.02
CA LEU A 130 9.58 -2.77 -0.27
C LEU A 130 9.69 -4.27 -0.08
N GLY A 131 10.53 -4.72 0.84
CA GLY A 131 10.68 -6.15 1.15
C GLY A 131 9.37 -6.79 1.59
N ALA A 132 8.62 -6.12 2.48
CA ALA A 132 7.32 -6.60 2.96
C ALA A 132 6.30 -6.72 1.80
N HIS A 133 6.28 -5.77 0.89
CA HIS A 133 5.35 -5.77 -0.24
C HIS A 133 5.78 -6.73 -1.36
N GLN A 134 7.07 -6.99 -1.53
CA GLN A 134 7.55 -8.05 -2.42
C GLN A 134 7.08 -9.43 -1.94
N LYS A 135 7.08 -9.67 -0.63
CA LYS A 135 6.52 -10.89 -0.06
C LYS A 135 5.03 -11.01 -0.37
N LYS A 136 4.27 -9.91 -0.23
CA LYS A 136 2.84 -9.87 -0.56
C LYS A 136 2.59 -10.19 -2.04
N SER A 137 3.36 -9.62 -2.94
CA SER A 137 3.25 -9.90 -4.37
C SER A 137 3.56 -11.36 -4.69
N TRP A 138 4.57 -11.93 -4.05
CA TRP A 138 4.86 -13.36 -4.20
C TRP A 138 3.67 -14.23 -3.76
N MET A 139 3.10 -13.97 -2.60
CA MET A 139 1.98 -14.76 -2.08
C MET A 139 0.74 -14.63 -2.98
N LEU A 140 0.41 -13.41 -3.40
CA LEU A 140 -0.71 -13.16 -4.31
C LEU A 140 -0.51 -13.86 -5.68
N ARG A 141 0.69 -13.77 -6.24
CA ARG A 141 1.03 -14.47 -7.48
C ARG A 141 0.84 -15.97 -7.34
N SER A 142 1.20 -16.53 -6.20
CA SER A 142 1.04 -17.96 -5.91
C SER A 142 -0.42 -18.37 -5.76
N ILE A 143 -1.26 -17.49 -5.19
CA ILE A 143 -2.70 -17.73 -5.06
C ILE A 143 -3.39 -17.76 -6.42
N ILE A 144 -3.03 -16.87 -7.34
CA ILE A 144 -3.72 -16.72 -8.64
C ILE A 144 -3.19 -17.60 -9.76
N LYS A 145 -2.17 -18.40 -9.50
CA LYS A 145 -1.60 -19.34 -10.51
C LYS A 145 -2.52 -20.49 -10.86
#